data_e332a7585d9532c18207e81dff970aba
#
_entry.id   e332a7585d9532c18207e81dff970aba
#
_cell.length_a   1.000
_cell.length_b   1.000
_cell.length_c   1.000
_cell.angle_alpha   90.00
_cell.angle_beta   90.00
_cell.angle_gamma   90.00
#
_symmetry.space_group_name_H-M   'P 1'
#
loop_
_entity.id
_entity.type
_entity.pdbx_description
1 polymer ?
#
loop_
_entity_poly.entity_id
_entity_poly.type
_entity_poly.pdbx_seq_one_letter_code
_entity_poly.pdbx_strand_id
1 'polypeptide(L)'
;EWVCTVKELSCWFRTRFHRQALSMLDTLQKQHLISYTLLGRGNVVKYKILHWARHNSALEYNAPCQKDTGFFFLPVSVALELVSSARCSEMDIVLDLWVSAVYNDTQVQGSEVGPVAYFRNGTGNPLVSYTELSCRWGLSRATVCRILKKLDGLGYISIMSFPGRHGSVIYLQNYLSTMFEISDVLIDKEEVVMT
;
A
#
# COMPACT_ATOMS: atom_id res chain seq x y z
N GLU A 1 -8.33 16.85 -15.37
CA GLU A 1 -6.97 17.18 -15.81
C GLU A 1 -6.27 17.99 -14.73
N TRP A 2 -5.04 17.62 -14.40
CA TRP A 2 -4.21 18.29 -13.40
C TRP A 2 -2.91 18.76 -14.02
N VAL A 3 -2.31 19.77 -13.41
CA VAL A 3 -1.04 20.35 -13.85
C VAL A 3 -0.10 20.42 -12.64
N CYS A 4 1.13 19.96 -12.81
CA CYS A 4 2.17 20.05 -11.80
C CYS A 4 3.56 20.22 -12.44
N THR A 5 4.53 20.61 -11.66
CA THR A 5 5.91 20.68 -12.13
C THR A 5 6.60 19.31 -12.03
N VAL A 6 7.61 19.07 -12.87
CA VAL A 6 8.44 17.84 -12.77
C VAL A 6 9.12 17.74 -11.40
N LYS A 7 9.40 18.90 -10.76
CA LYS A 7 9.97 18.93 -9.41
C LYS A 7 8.98 18.38 -8.37
N GLU A 8 7.72 18.79 -8.41
CA GLU A 8 6.67 18.27 -7.52
C GLU A 8 6.47 16.77 -7.74
N LEU A 9 6.41 16.33 -9.01
CA LEU A 9 6.34 14.90 -9.32
C LEU A 9 7.53 14.11 -8.76
N SER A 10 8.73 14.66 -8.85
CA SER A 10 9.91 14.01 -8.28
C SER A 10 9.81 13.88 -6.76
N CYS A 11 9.24 14.86 -6.08
CA CYS A 11 8.95 14.76 -4.65
C CYS A 11 7.90 13.68 -4.36
N TRP A 12 6.77 13.66 -5.08
CA TRP A 12 5.71 12.67 -4.88
C TRP A 12 6.17 11.25 -5.16
N PHE A 13 6.94 11.06 -6.23
CA PHE A 13 7.51 9.75 -6.56
C PHE A 13 8.78 9.42 -5.76
N ARG A 14 9.19 10.28 -4.84
CA ARG A 14 10.39 10.09 -4.01
C ARG A 14 11.66 9.80 -4.83
N THR A 15 11.77 10.44 -5.98
CA THR A 15 12.90 10.27 -6.88
C THR A 15 13.90 11.41 -6.74
N ARG A 16 15.20 11.07 -6.79
CA ARG A 16 16.26 12.08 -6.75
C ARG A 16 16.39 12.87 -8.06
N PHE A 17 16.06 12.23 -9.17
CA PHE A 17 16.27 12.80 -10.50
C PHE A 17 14.94 12.95 -11.25
N HIS A 18 14.73 14.10 -11.87
CA HIS A 18 13.56 14.38 -12.72
C HIS A 18 13.34 13.33 -13.82
N ARG A 19 14.44 12.79 -14.39
CA ARG A 19 14.38 11.74 -15.41
C ARG A 19 13.69 10.47 -14.89
N GLN A 20 13.88 10.12 -13.63
CA GLN A 20 13.22 8.96 -13.04
C GLN A 20 11.73 9.20 -12.88
N ALA A 21 11.31 10.40 -12.45
CA ALA A 21 9.90 10.76 -12.35
C ALA A 21 9.20 10.69 -13.72
N LEU A 22 9.85 11.19 -14.77
CA LEU A 22 9.31 11.10 -16.13
C LEU A 22 9.24 9.64 -16.63
N SER A 23 10.24 8.82 -16.33
CA SER A 23 10.22 7.38 -16.66
C SER A 23 9.07 6.64 -15.97
N MET A 24 8.72 7.03 -14.74
CA MET A 24 7.54 6.49 -14.04
C MET A 24 6.24 6.90 -14.73
N LEU A 25 6.11 8.17 -15.16
CA LEU A 25 4.95 8.60 -15.95
C LEU A 25 4.84 7.82 -17.27
N ASP A 26 5.95 7.60 -17.96
CA ASP A 26 5.97 6.78 -19.18
C ASP A 26 5.46 5.35 -18.91
N THR A 27 5.86 4.77 -17.79
CA THR A 27 5.40 3.44 -17.39
C THR A 27 3.90 3.43 -17.12
N LEU A 28 3.40 4.41 -16.36
CA LEU A 28 1.97 4.55 -16.07
C LEU A 28 1.15 4.80 -17.35
N GLN A 29 1.68 5.57 -18.29
CA GLN A 29 1.02 5.82 -19.59
C GLN A 29 1.01 4.56 -20.46
N LYS A 30 2.09 3.78 -20.50
CA LYS A 30 2.14 2.50 -21.19
C LYS A 30 1.15 1.49 -20.64
N GLN A 31 0.88 1.56 -19.35
CA GLN A 31 -0.14 0.73 -18.68
C GLN A 31 -1.57 1.28 -18.82
N HIS A 32 -1.77 2.35 -19.59
CA HIS A 32 -3.06 3.02 -19.76
C HIS A 32 -3.72 3.52 -18.47
N LEU A 33 -2.95 3.78 -17.43
CA LEU A 33 -3.43 4.32 -16.16
C LEU A 33 -3.58 5.84 -16.21
N ILE A 34 -2.68 6.50 -16.93
CA ILE A 34 -2.70 7.95 -17.12
C ILE A 34 -2.46 8.30 -18.59
N SER A 35 -2.80 9.54 -18.94
CA SER A 35 -2.31 10.23 -20.11
C SER A 35 -1.61 11.50 -19.66
N TYR A 36 -0.42 11.79 -20.17
CA TYR A 36 0.28 13.02 -19.82
C TYR A 36 0.93 13.70 -21.03
N THR A 37 1.14 14.99 -20.91
CA THR A 37 1.87 15.83 -21.87
C THR A 37 2.79 16.78 -21.14
N LEU A 38 3.96 17.03 -21.73
CA LEU A 38 4.91 18.02 -21.23
C LEU A 38 4.59 19.39 -21.83
N LEU A 39 4.52 20.40 -20.98
CA LEU A 39 4.29 21.79 -21.35
C LEU A 39 5.53 22.63 -21.05
N GLY A 40 5.63 23.75 -21.74
CA GLY A 40 6.78 24.62 -21.62
C GLY A 40 8.06 23.86 -21.92
N ARG A 41 9.21 24.28 -21.59
CA ARG A 41 10.50 23.58 -21.86
C ARG A 41 10.65 22.21 -21.15
N GLY A 42 9.54 21.47 -20.98
CA GLY A 42 9.53 20.14 -20.34
C GLY A 42 9.50 20.15 -18.81
N ASN A 43 9.27 21.31 -18.20
CA ASN A 43 9.28 21.44 -16.73
C ASN A 43 7.90 21.32 -16.10
N VAL A 44 6.83 21.36 -16.90
CA VAL A 44 5.45 21.28 -16.43
C VAL A 44 4.79 20.07 -17.09
N VAL A 45 4.11 19.30 -16.30
CA VAL A 45 3.37 18.09 -16.71
C VAL A 45 1.89 18.37 -16.56
N LYS A 46 1.15 18.19 -17.65
CA LYS A 46 -0.31 18.11 -17.62
C LYS A 46 -0.68 16.65 -17.72
N TYR A 47 -1.48 16.13 -16.78
CA TYR A 47 -1.87 14.73 -16.77
C TYR A 47 -3.34 14.53 -16.49
N LYS A 48 -3.85 13.38 -16.89
CA LYS A 48 -5.22 12.91 -16.66
C LYS A 48 -5.16 11.44 -16.26
N ILE A 49 -5.85 11.08 -15.18
CA ILE A 49 -6.05 9.68 -14.80
C ILE A 49 -7.11 9.10 -15.73
N LEU A 50 -6.81 7.97 -16.33
CA LEU A 50 -7.70 7.29 -17.27
C LEU A 50 -8.57 6.28 -16.51
N HIS A 51 -9.80 6.12 -16.99
CA HIS A 51 -10.75 5.12 -16.48
C HIS A 51 -11.03 5.18 -14.96
N TRP A 52 -10.79 6.34 -14.32
CA TRP A 52 -11.03 6.53 -12.88
C TRP A 52 -12.43 6.08 -12.46
N ALA A 53 -13.45 6.53 -13.16
CA ALA A 53 -14.85 6.20 -12.85
C ALA A 53 -15.15 4.70 -13.04
N ARG A 54 -14.46 4.03 -13.98
CA ARG A 54 -14.64 2.60 -14.22
C ARG A 54 -14.06 1.75 -13.09
N HIS A 55 -12.92 2.17 -12.53
CA HIS A 55 -12.25 1.47 -11.44
C HIS A 55 -12.72 1.90 -10.04
N ASN A 56 -13.55 2.94 -9.96
CA ASN A 56 -14.04 3.53 -8.72
C ASN A 56 -15.55 3.78 -8.80
N SER A 57 -16.32 2.88 -9.38
CA SER A 57 -17.78 2.99 -9.40
C SER A 57 -18.36 2.46 -8.08
N ALA A 58 -19.40 3.15 -7.56
CA ALA A 58 -20.11 2.72 -6.36
C ALA A 58 -20.71 1.30 -6.49
N LEU A 59 -21.05 0.88 -7.70
CA LEU A 59 -21.53 -0.48 -7.99
C LEU A 59 -20.45 -1.55 -7.77
N GLU A 60 -19.19 -1.25 -8.09
CA GLU A 60 -18.07 -2.16 -7.83
C GLU A 60 -17.75 -2.26 -6.34
N TYR A 61 -17.94 -1.18 -5.57
CA TYR A 61 -17.76 -1.18 -4.12
C TYR A 61 -18.86 -1.95 -3.37
N ASN A 62 -20.08 -2.00 -3.89
CA ASN A 62 -21.20 -2.66 -3.25
C ASN A 62 -21.43 -4.10 -3.73
N ALA A 63 -20.79 -4.54 -4.80
CA ALA A 63 -20.87 -5.90 -5.27
C ALA A 63 -19.86 -6.77 -4.50
N PRO A 64 -20.25 -7.94 -3.95
CA PRO A 64 -19.28 -8.88 -3.43
C PRO A 64 -18.30 -9.26 -4.55
N CYS A 65 -17.02 -9.13 -4.28
CA CYS A 65 -15.95 -9.43 -5.24
C CYS A 65 -16.04 -10.91 -5.64
N GLN A 66 -16.50 -11.16 -6.85
CA GLN A 66 -16.65 -12.52 -7.37
C GLN A 66 -15.35 -13.13 -7.90
N LYS A 67 -14.25 -12.39 -7.91
CA LYS A 67 -12.96 -12.82 -8.48
C LYS A 67 -11.83 -12.24 -7.66
N ASP A 68 -11.37 -12.86 -6.61
CA ASP A 68 -10.08 -12.65 -5.89
C ASP A 68 -9.47 -11.23 -5.89
N THR A 69 -10.25 -10.22 -6.24
CA THR A 69 -9.90 -8.82 -6.25
C THR A 69 -10.55 -8.15 -5.06
N GLY A 70 -9.85 -8.14 -3.94
CA GLY A 70 -10.25 -7.36 -2.78
C GLY A 70 -10.06 -5.86 -2.99
N PHE A 71 -10.70 -5.06 -2.17
CA PHE A 71 -10.43 -3.62 -2.05
C PHE A 71 -10.35 -3.25 -0.58
N PHE A 72 -9.71 -2.14 -0.30
CA PHE A 72 -9.74 -1.51 1.02
C PHE A 72 -9.82 0.00 0.85
N PHE A 73 -10.36 0.66 1.85
CA PHE A 73 -10.42 2.11 1.86
C PHE A 73 -9.10 2.68 2.36
N LEU A 74 -8.52 3.61 1.59
CA LEU A 74 -7.33 4.33 1.99
C LEU A 74 -7.73 5.79 2.27
N PRO A 75 -7.65 6.26 3.51
CA PRO A 75 -7.90 7.65 3.85
C PRO A 75 -6.95 8.59 3.10
N VAL A 76 -7.48 9.73 2.64
CA VAL A 76 -6.69 10.72 1.88
C VAL A 76 -5.48 11.22 2.66
N SER A 77 -5.61 11.39 3.98
CA SER A 77 -4.50 11.81 4.84
C SER A 77 -3.37 10.78 4.91
N VAL A 78 -3.69 9.48 4.95
CA VAL A 78 -2.70 8.41 4.88
C VAL A 78 -1.99 8.46 3.53
N ALA A 79 -2.73 8.64 2.44
CA ALA A 79 -2.15 8.78 1.11
C ALA A 79 -1.21 10.00 1.02
N LEU A 80 -1.60 11.14 1.60
CA LEU A 80 -0.76 12.35 1.64
C LEU A 80 0.51 12.14 2.46
N GLU A 81 0.43 11.47 3.61
CA GLU A 81 1.60 11.13 4.43
C GLU A 81 2.54 10.19 3.69
N LEU A 82 2.03 9.14 3.04
CA LEU A 82 2.82 8.24 2.21
C LEU A 82 3.57 8.99 1.10
N VAL A 83 2.92 9.94 0.45
CA VAL A 83 3.53 10.76 -0.60
C VAL A 83 4.56 11.73 -0.03
N SER A 84 4.35 12.31 1.15
CA SER A 84 5.25 13.28 1.77
C SER A 84 6.52 12.67 2.35
N SER A 85 6.50 11.40 2.72
CA SER A 85 7.65 10.72 3.32
C SER A 85 8.77 10.47 2.29
N ALA A 86 9.98 10.91 2.57
CA ALA A 86 11.14 10.76 1.66
C ALA A 86 11.71 9.33 1.60
N ARG A 87 11.35 8.47 2.55
CA ARG A 87 11.82 7.08 2.67
C ARG A 87 10.66 6.20 3.09
N CYS A 88 10.83 4.87 2.99
CA CYS A 88 9.84 3.93 3.53
C CYS A 88 9.59 4.23 5.00
N SER A 89 8.37 4.62 5.33
CA SER A 89 7.91 4.97 6.68
C SER A 89 7.29 3.75 7.38
N GLU A 90 7.02 3.87 8.67
CA GLU A 90 6.25 2.85 9.41
C GLU A 90 4.85 2.68 8.80
N MET A 91 4.24 3.76 8.30
CA MET A 91 2.94 3.73 7.65
C MET A 91 2.98 2.98 6.30
N ASP A 92 4.04 3.12 5.51
CA ASP A 92 4.23 2.33 4.29
C ASP A 92 4.26 0.83 4.60
N ILE A 93 4.90 0.44 5.71
CA ILE A 93 4.98 -0.95 6.17
C ILE A 93 3.60 -1.45 6.61
N VAL A 94 2.89 -0.68 7.42
CA VAL A 94 1.53 -1.02 7.84
C VAL A 94 0.64 -1.23 6.63
N LEU A 95 0.66 -0.28 5.68
CA LEU A 95 -0.12 -0.38 4.47
C LEU A 95 0.24 -1.62 3.64
N ASP A 96 1.53 -1.90 3.47
CA ASP A 96 1.98 -3.08 2.73
C ASP A 96 1.54 -4.40 3.38
N LEU A 97 1.58 -4.47 4.71
CA LEU A 97 1.07 -5.62 5.46
C LEU A 97 -0.45 -5.79 5.25
N TRP A 98 -1.23 -4.70 5.34
CA TRP A 98 -2.68 -4.75 5.18
C TRP A 98 -3.12 -5.07 3.75
N VAL A 99 -2.47 -4.49 2.75
CA VAL A 99 -2.73 -4.80 1.33
C VAL A 99 -2.38 -6.25 1.00
N SER A 100 -1.40 -6.80 1.70
CA SER A 100 -0.96 -8.19 1.52
C SER A 100 -1.72 -9.18 2.42
N ALA A 101 -2.80 -8.75 3.07
CA ALA A 101 -3.60 -9.60 3.94
C ALA A 101 -4.37 -10.66 3.15
N VAL A 102 -4.28 -11.89 3.59
CA VAL A 102 -5.07 -13.02 3.08
C VAL A 102 -5.85 -13.63 4.25
N TYR A 103 -7.12 -13.83 4.06
CA TYR A 103 -8.01 -14.38 5.07
C TYR A 103 -8.88 -15.49 4.48
N ASN A 104 -8.92 -16.62 5.18
CA ASN A 104 -9.74 -17.77 4.83
C ASN A 104 -9.51 -18.30 3.40
N ASP A 105 -8.25 -18.32 2.96
CA ASP A 105 -7.85 -18.90 1.68
C ASP A 105 -7.21 -20.26 1.89
N THR A 106 -7.81 -21.30 1.32
CA THR A 106 -7.32 -22.68 1.42
C THR A 106 -5.94 -22.90 0.81
N GLN A 107 -5.50 -22.00 -0.06
CA GLN A 107 -4.16 -22.05 -0.66
C GLN A 107 -3.07 -21.44 0.23
N VAL A 108 -3.47 -20.67 1.26
CA VAL A 108 -2.54 -20.01 2.18
C VAL A 108 -2.71 -20.60 3.57
N GLN A 109 -1.81 -21.50 3.94
CA GLN A 109 -1.81 -22.18 5.23
C GLN A 109 -1.78 -21.17 6.39
N GLY A 110 -2.69 -21.32 7.35
CA GLY A 110 -2.82 -20.45 8.52
C GLY A 110 -3.78 -19.28 8.33
N SER A 111 -4.27 -19.03 7.11
CA SER A 111 -5.26 -17.98 6.84
C SER A 111 -6.66 -18.31 7.40
N GLU A 112 -6.93 -19.57 7.70
CA GLU A 112 -8.14 -20.05 8.37
C GLU A 112 -8.22 -19.64 9.84
N VAL A 113 -7.08 -19.38 10.48
CA VAL A 113 -6.98 -18.95 11.88
C VAL A 113 -7.21 -17.44 12.00
N GLY A 114 -6.81 -16.68 10.99
CA GLY A 114 -6.94 -15.23 10.96
C GLY A 114 -6.23 -14.60 9.76
N PRO A 115 -6.40 -13.31 9.51
CA PRO A 115 -5.73 -12.65 8.40
C PRO A 115 -4.21 -12.66 8.59
N VAL A 116 -3.49 -13.20 7.62
CA VAL A 116 -2.03 -13.26 7.57
C VAL A 116 -1.50 -12.35 6.47
N ALA A 117 -0.36 -11.71 6.71
CA ALA A 117 0.35 -11.01 5.64
C ALA A 117 1.05 -12.06 4.75
N TYR A 118 0.62 -12.15 3.49
CA TYR A 118 1.14 -13.10 2.52
C TYR A 118 1.83 -12.39 1.36
N PHE A 119 3.13 -12.52 1.30
CA PHE A 119 3.91 -11.98 0.19
C PHE A 119 4.20 -13.11 -0.79
N ARG A 120 3.55 -13.07 -1.95
CA ARG A 120 3.69 -14.11 -3.00
C ARG A 120 5.16 -14.38 -3.30
N ASN A 121 5.66 -15.51 -2.84
CA ASN A 121 7.05 -15.97 -3.03
C ASN A 121 7.17 -17.19 -3.96
N GLY A 122 6.09 -17.54 -4.65
CA GLY A 122 6.04 -18.68 -5.57
C GLY A 122 5.90 -20.05 -4.88
N THR A 123 5.97 -20.13 -3.55
CA THR A 123 5.89 -21.39 -2.81
C THR A 123 4.54 -21.65 -2.14
N GLY A 124 3.62 -20.69 -2.15
CA GLY A 124 2.37 -20.76 -1.39
C GLY A 124 2.57 -20.75 0.13
N ASN A 125 3.77 -20.46 0.61
CA ASN A 125 4.11 -20.46 2.03
C ASN A 125 4.00 -19.04 2.61
N PRO A 126 3.24 -18.81 3.69
CA PRO A 126 3.13 -17.50 4.33
C PRO A 126 4.37 -17.11 5.14
N LEU A 127 5.37 -18.00 5.27
CA LEU A 127 6.60 -17.69 5.98
C LEU A 127 7.40 -16.62 5.26
N VAL A 128 7.76 -15.58 5.97
CA VAL A 128 8.60 -14.49 5.48
C VAL A 128 9.82 -14.31 6.41
N SER A 129 10.98 -14.11 5.81
CA SER A 129 12.21 -13.80 6.55
C SER A 129 12.41 -12.28 6.69
N TYR A 130 13.10 -11.86 7.75
CA TYR A 130 13.49 -10.45 7.89
C TYR A 130 14.42 -9.96 6.77
N THR A 131 15.12 -10.87 6.10
CA THR A 131 15.93 -10.55 4.92
C THR A 131 15.06 -10.20 3.72
N GLU A 132 14.01 -10.97 3.46
CA GLU A 132 13.04 -10.67 2.40
C GLU A 132 12.33 -9.34 2.67
N LEU A 133 11.89 -9.09 3.90
CA LEU A 133 11.26 -7.82 4.28
C LEU A 133 12.24 -6.64 4.18
N SER A 134 13.51 -6.85 4.52
CA SER A 134 14.58 -5.87 4.36
C SER A 134 14.75 -5.46 2.88
N CYS A 135 14.79 -6.44 1.98
CA CYS A 135 14.84 -6.18 0.54
C CYS A 135 13.57 -5.49 0.03
N ARG A 136 12.40 -5.95 0.49
CA ARG A 136 11.10 -5.43 0.06
C ARG A 136 10.92 -3.94 0.42
N TRP A 137 11.28 -3.58 1.64
CA TRP A 137 11.08 -2.21 2.16
C TRP A 137 12.31 -1.30 1.99
N GLY A 138 13.41 -1.82 1.48
CA GLY A 138 14.66 -1.06 1.33
C GLY A 138 15.26 -0.62 2.67
N LEU A 139 15.02 -1.37 3.76
CA LEU A 139 15.45 -1.07 5.12
C LEU A 139 16.48 -2.08 5.62
N SER A 140 17.26 -1.72 6.64
CA SER A 140 18.13 -2.69 7.29
C SER A 140 17.32 -3.74 8.07
N ARG A 141 17.84 -4.97 8.19
CA ARG A 141 17.20 -6.04 8.99
C ARG A 141 16.93 -5.61 10.43
N ALA A 142 17.84 -4.84 11.03
CA ALA A 142 17.68 -4.32 12.40
C ALA A 142 16.49 -3.36 12.48
N THR A 143 16.33 -2.48 11.48
CA THR A 143 15.20 -1.55 11.39
C THR A 143 13.89 -2.30 11.21
N VAL A 144 13.83 -3.30 10.31
CA VAL A 144 12.66 -4.16 10.11
C VAL A 144 12.26 -4.84 11.42
N CYS A 145 13.23 -5.47 12.11
CA CYS A 145 12.97 -6.14 13.40
C CYS A 145 12.41 -5.15 14.44
N ARG A 146 12.96 -3.94 14.54
CA ARG A 146 12.50 -2.92 15.48
C ARG A 146 11.08 -2.46 15.18
N ILE A 147 10.74 -2.22 13.90
CA ILE A 147 9.40 -1.78 13.50
C ILE A 147 8.39 -2.88 13.75
N LEU A 148 8.67 -4.11 13.34
CA LEU A 148 7.76 -5.23 13.57
C LEU A 148 7.53 -5.49 15.06
N LYS A 149 8.55 -5.43 15.91
CA LYS A 149 8.39 -5.53 17.37
C LYS A 149 7.55 -4.37 17.93
N LYS A 150 7.69 -3.17 17.39
CA LYS A 150 6.85 -2.03 17.78
C LYS A 150 5.39 -2.28 17.43
N LEU A 151 5.10 -2.74 16.21
CA LEU A 151 3.73 -3.06 15.75
C LEU A 151 3.11 -4.21 16.54
N ASP A 152 3.90 -5.24 16.88
CA ASP A 152 3.50 -6.34 17.73
C ASP A 152 3.16 -5.86 19.15
N GLY A 153 4.02 -5.03 19.74
CA GLY A 153 3.79 -4.42 21.06
C GLY A 153 2.61 -3.46 21.12
N LEU A 154 2.22 -2.86 19.98
CA LEU A 154 1.02 -2.02 19.87
C LEU A 154 -0.25 -2.83 19.57
N GLY A 155 -0.14 -4.15 19.37
CA GLY A 155 -1.27 -5.03 19.09
C GLY A 155 -1.83 -4.94 17.67
N TYR A 156 -1.10 -4.35 16.72
CA TYR A 156 -1.50 -4.33 15.31
C TYR A 156 -1.23 -5.64 14.61
N ILE A 157 -0.14 -6.30 14.98
CA ILE A 157 0.26 -7.59 14.40
C ILE A 157 0.62 -8.58 15.52
N SER A 158 0.68 -9.86 15.19
CA SER A 158 1.32 -10.89 16.01
C SER A 158 2.28 -11.68 15.15
N ILE A 159 3.50 -11.89 15.64
CA ILE A 159 4.56 -12.56 14.89
C ILE A 159 4.82 -13.94 15.48
N MET A 160 4.56 -14.96 14.68
CA MET A 160 4.87 -16.33 15.03
C MET A 160 6.13 -16.78 14.29
N SER A 161 7.23 -16.98 15.01
CA SER A 161 8.49 -17.46 14.46
C SER A 161 8.61 -18.98 14.59
N PHE A 162 9.08 -19.63 13.54
CA PHE A 162 9.26 -21.09 13.52
C PHE A 162 10.74 -21.43 13.62
N PRO A 163 11.21 -21.95 14.79
CA PRO A 163 12.59 -22.41 14.95
C PRO A 163 12.91 -23.51 13.95
N GLY A 164 14.06 -23.40 13.27
CA GLY A 164 14.50 -24.37 12.27
C GLY A 164 13.87 -24.22 10.88
N ARG A 165 12.86 -23.35 10.72
CA ARG A 165 12.37 -22.86 9.42
C ARG A 165 12.73 -21.38 9.32
N HIS A 166 13.33 -20.98 8.22
CA HIS A 166 13.86 -19.62 8.07
C HIS A 166 12.74 -18.61 7.76
N GLY A 167 11.81 -18.39 8.70
CA GLY A 167 10.75 -17.42 8.50
C GLY A 167 9.77 -17.32 9.67
N SER A 168 8.90 -16.34 9.57
CA SER A 168 7.83 -16.06 10.52
C SER A 168 6.52 -15.85 9.76
N VAL A 169 5.40 -16.16 10.40
CA VAL A 169 4.08 -15.76 9.96
C VAL A 169 3.73 -14.48 10.70
N ILE A 170 3.19 -13.49 9.97
CA ILE A 170 2.71 -12.23 10.52
C ILE A 170 1.18 -12.25 10.44
N TYR A 171 0.53 -12.37 11.59
CA TYR A 171 -0.92 -12.25 11.71
C TYR A 171 -1.30 -10.78 11.91
N LEU A 172 -2.33 -10.31 11.20
CA LEU A 172 -2.85 -8.96 11.37
C LEU A 172 -3.94 -8.98 12.45
N GLN A 173 -3.71 -8.26 13.53
CA GLN A 173 -4.67 -8.14 14.63
C GLN A 173 -5.68 -7.04 14.32
N ASN A 174 -6.94 -7.26 14.72
CA ASN A 174 -8.00 -6.27 14.54
C ASN A 174 -8.09 -5.72 13.09
N TYR A 175 -7.85 -6.59 12.09
CA TYR A 175 -7.73 -6.20 10.69
C TYR A 175 -8.85 -5.27 10.22
N LEU A 176 -10.11 -5.61 10.52
CA LEU A 176 -11.27 -4.81 10.12
C LEU A 176 -11.39 -3.53 10.95
N SER A 177 -11.28 -3.63 12.28
CA SER A 177 -11.43 -2.44 13.15
C SER A 177 -10.31 -1.43 12.92
N THR A 178 -9.08 -1.87 12.74
CA THR A 178 -7.96 -0.97 12.44
C THR A 178 -8.18 -0.23 11.11
N MET A 179 -8.73 -0.89 10.09
CA MET A 179 -9.09 -0.23 8.83
C MET A 179 -10.19 0.81 9.02
N PHE A 180 -11.18 0.55 9.89
CA PHE A 180 -12.23 1.50 10.21
C PHE A 180 -11.74 2.62 11.13
N GLU A 181 -10.90 2.33 12.11
CA GLU A 181 -10.31 3.34 13.01
C GLU A 181 -9.41 4.31 12.23
N ILE A 182 -8.62 3.82 11.30
CA ILE A 182 -7.84 4.67 10.39
C ILE A 182 -8.79 5.54 9.54
N SER A 183 -9.95 5.06 9.15
CA SER A 183 -10.94 5.83 8.40
C SER A 183 -11.78 6.76 9.30
N ASP A 184 -12.12 6.36 10.52
CA ASP A 184 -12.96 7.16 11.43
C ASP A 184 -12.22 8.36 12.04
N VAL A 185 -10.91 8.27 12.23
CA VAL A 185 -10.08 9.41 12.70
C VAL A 185 -9.99 10.53 11.66
N LEU A 186 -10.35 10.27 10.40
CA LEU A 186 -10.01 11.12 9.27
C LEU A 186 -11.18 11.57 8.40
N ILE A 187 -12.37 11.04 8.64
CA ILE A 187 -13.60 11.58 8.05
C ILE A 187 -14.25 12.45 9.11
N ASP A 188 -13.99 13.75 9.04
CA ASP A 188 -14.79 14.73 9.78
C ASP A 188 -16.24 14.57 9.29
N LYS A 189 -17.11 14.07 10.21
CA LYS A 189 -18.50 13.76 9.88
C LYS A 189 -19.31 14.97 9.40
N GLU A 190 -18.77 16.17 9.56
CA GLU A 190 -19.40 17.42 9.11
C GLU A 190 -19.19 17.68 7.60
N GLU A 191 -18.12 17.16 6.97
CA GLU A 191 -17.94 17.35 5.52
C GLU A 191 -18.81 16.44 4.64
N VAL A 192 -19.33 15.35 5.18
CA VAL A 192 -20.15 14.38 4.41
C VAL A 192 -21.62 14.81 4.31
N VAL A 193 -22.07 15.78 5.10
CA VAL A 193 -23.49 16.22 5.16
C VAL A 193 -23.76 17.42 4.23
N MET A 194 -22.76 18.01 3.57
CA MET A 194 -22.89 19.23 2.78
C MET A 194 -22.56 19.08 1.28
N THR A 195 -22.72 17.88 0.70
CA THR A 195 -22.65 17.73 -0.78
C THR A 195 -23.84 16.98 -1.32
#